data_7352c9da4ddfcb97d4f8befb0f6f6e28
#
_entry.id   7352c9da4ddfcb97d4f8befb0f6f6e28
#
_cell.length_a   1.000
_cell.length_b   1.000
_cell.length_c   1.000
_cell.angle_alpha   90.00
_cell.angle_beta   90.00
_cell.angle_gamma   90.00
#
_symmetry.space_group_name_H-M   'P 1'
#
loop_
_entity.id
_entity.type
_entity.pdbx_description
1 polymer ?
#
loop_
_entity_poly.entity_id
_entity_poly.type
_entity_poly.pdbx_seq_one_letter_code
_entity_poly.pdbx_strand_id
1 'polypeptide(L)'
;EEETGDARRRDRDARSFLEETLAAYGLSELRDWAWQSITDGASAAEVLVLLRGRPEYARRFPAMKALGARGRALSEAQYIAMEGTYAEVFHQAGIGRDFYDQPTDFAPLFVGDVSPAELQARVRYYSDAARQRLADAPDVADELSTLYGIDYQDLASYLIDPTKTLARIETQFSAARAGTASRLGGYGALGVAEAEKVGALGLADESLRSGFSQLASLSEVLAPLPGEEEAGVERAEAQSAVFASDAAARERIERRRAQRQAAFSGGGSFASAGSATTQ
;
A
#
# COMPACT_ATOMS: atom_id res chain seq x y z
N GLU A 1 -17.88 -40.39 48.48
CA GLU A 1 -18.32 -40.26 47.04
C GLU A 1 -18.87 -38.88 46.73
N GLU A 2 -19.56 -38.22 47.67
CA GLU A 2 -20.11 -36.86 47.48
C GLU A 2 -19.03 -35.79 47.36
N GLU A 3 -17.98 -35.86 48.17
CA GLU A 3 -16.82 -34.94 48.19
C GLU A 3 -16.01 -34.97 46.86
N THR A 4 -15.89 -36.17 46.27
CA THR A 4 -15.24 -36.36 44.96
C THR A 4 -16.12 -35.82 43.78
N GLY A 5 -17.42 -35.84 43.92
CA GLY A 5 -18.37 -35.30 42.98
C GLY A 5 -18.33 -33.77 42.94
N ASP A 6 -18.25 -33.13 44.09
CA ASP A 6 -18.17 -31.65 44.23
C ASP A 6 -16.82 -31.09 43.75
N ALA A 7 -15.72 -31.78 44.02
CA ALA A 7 -14.40 -31.39 43.49
C ALA A 7 -14.39 -31.43 41.94
N ARG A 8 -14.91 -32.47 41.33
CA ARG A 8 -14.99 -32.59 39.85
C ARG A 8 -15.92 -31.57 39.20
N ARG A 9 -16.96 -31.11 39.91
CA ARG A 9 -17.81 -29.99 39.43
C ARG A 9 -17.05 -28.68 39.47
N ARG A 10 -16.40 -28.34 40.58
CA ARG A 10 -15.58 -27.11 40.72
C ARG A 10 -14.48 -27.03 39.68
N ASP A 11 -13.78 -28.13 39.39
CA ASP A 11 -12.76 -28.17 38.36
C ASP A 11 -13.33 -27.92 36.94
N ARG A 12 -14.51 -28.50 36.67
CA ARG A 12 -15.20 -28.31 35.40
C ARG A 12 -15.66 -26.88 35.24
N ASP A 13 -16.24 -26.27 36.28
CA ASP A 13 -16.72 -24.89 36.27
C ASP A 13 -15.55 -23.91 36.15
N ALA A 14 -14.43 -24.16 36.84
CA ALA A 14 -13.21 -23.37 36.73
C ALA A 14 -12.62 -23.46 35.31
N ARG A 15 -12.65 -24.63 34.69
CA ARG A 15 -12.18 -24.82 33.31
C ARG A 15 -13.06 -24.05 32.33
N SER A 16 -14.38 -24.19 32.42
CA SER A 16 -15.32 -23.47 31.54
C SER A 16 -15.13 -21.95 31.67
N PHE A 17 -15.03 -21.43 32.87
CA PHE A 17 -14.78 -20.02 33.15
C PHE A 17 -13.47 -19.53 32.53
N LEU A 18 -12.38 -20.27 32.64
CA LEU A 18 -11.09 -19.90 32.07
C LEU A 18 -11.13 -19.95 30.54
N GLU A 19 -11.73 -21.00 29.96
CA GLU A 19 -11.89 -21.12 28.51
C GLU A 19 -12.68 -19.93 27.93
N GLU A 20 -13.80 -19.55 28.55
CA GLU A 20 -14.61 -18.41 28.15
C GLU A 20 -13.85 -17.08 28.30
N THR A 21 -13.13 -16.93 29.42
CA THR A 21 -12.33 -15.72 29.68
C THR A 21 -11.18 -15.58 28.70
N LEU A 22 -10.43 -16.65 28.44
CA LEU A 22 -9.33 -16.64 27.46
C LEU A 22 -9.84 -16.40 26.05
N ALA A 23 -10.99 -16.97 25.69
CA ALA A 23 -11.63 -16.71 24.41
C ALA A 23 -12.05 -15.25 24.25
N ALA A 24 -12.68 -14.68 25.29
CA ALA A 24 -13.08 -13.28 25.34
C ALA A 24 -11.86 -12.31 25.23
N TYR A 25 -10.71 -12.73 25.76
CA TYR A 25 -9.47 -11.95 25.66
C TYR A 25 -8.70 -12.17 24.35
N GLY A 26 -9.12 -13.12 23.49
CA GLY A 26 -8.39 -13.51 22.29
C GLY A 26 -7.09 -14.27 22.59
N LEU A 27 -7.06 -15.00 23.71
CA LEU A 27 -5.93 -15.78 24.22
C LEU A 27 -6.24 -17.28 24.31
N SER A 28 -7.11 -17.79 23.43
CA SER A 28 -7.54 -19.19 23.41
C SER A 28 -6.37 -20.17 23.27
N GLU A 29 -5.24 -19.74 22.73
CA GLU A 29 -3.99 -20.51 22.62
C GLU A 29 -3.40 -20.90 23.99
N LEU A 30 -3.73 -20.16 25.06
CA LEU A 30 -3.26 -20.41 26.42
C LEU A 30 -4.15 -21.38 27.22
N ARG A 31 -5.19 -21.94 26.62
CA ARG A 31 -6.15 -22.83 27.29
C ARG A 31 -5.48 -24.00 27.96
N ASP A 32 -4.59 -24.72 27.27
CA ASP A 32 -3.93 -25.88 27.79
C ASP A 32 -2.97 -25.55 28.96
N TRP A 33 -2.28 -24.44 28.85
CA TRP A 33 -1.46 -23.90 29.94
C TRP A 33 -2.30 -23.55 31.17
N ALA A 34 -3.41 -22.85 30.97
CA ALA A 34 -4.30 -22.46 32.07
C ALA A 34 -4.89 -23.68 32.77
N TRP A 35 -5.27 -24.72 32.01
CA TRP A 35 -5.75 -25.97 32.56
C TRP A 35 -4.66 -26.72 33.33
N GLN A 36 -3.44 -26.80 32.83
CA GLN A 36 -2.33 -27.42 33.54
C GLN A 36 -2.08 -26.71 34.87
N SER A 37 -2.14 -25.37 34.91
CA SER A 37 -1.99 -24.60 36.13
C SER A 37 -3.06 -24.94 37.20
N ILE A 38 -4.32 -25.16 36.80
CA ILE A 38 -5.39 -25.64 37.69
C ILE A 38 -5.07 -27.05 38.18
N THR A 39 -4.60 -27.93 37.31
CA THR A 39 -4.25 -29.30 37.68
C THR A 39 -3.08 -29.34 38.67
N ASP A 40 -2.16 -28.39 38.57
CA ASP A 40 -1.02 -28.20 39.47
C ASP A 40 -1.41 -27.50 40.80
N GLY A 41 -2.71 -27.17 40.97
CA GLY A 41 -3.29 -26.69 42.22
C GLY A 41 -3.55 -25.20 42.30
N ALA A 42 -3.36 -24.46 41.21
CA ALA A 42 -3.72 -23.02 41.18
C ALA A 42 -5.23 -22.86 41.09
N SER A 43 -5.78 -21.84 41.75
CA SER A 43 -7.16 -21.38 41.53
C SER A 43 -7.31 -20.63 40.21
N ALA A 44 -8.54 -20.54 39.66
CA ALA A 44 -8.81 -19.76 38.47
C ALA A 44 -8.38 -18.28 38.59
N ALA A 45 -8.53 -17.70 39.78
CA ALA A 45 -8.09 -16.31 40.04
C ALA A 45 -6.56 -16.19 39.97
N GLU A 46 -5.82 -17.16 40.53
CA GLU A 46 -4.35 -17.19 40.45
C GLU A 46 -3.87 -17.36 39.01
N VAL A 47 -4.53 -18.20 38.21
CA VAL A 47 -4.23 -18.37 36.80
C VAL A 47 -4.38 -17.04 36.02
N LEU A 48 -5.43 -16.24 36.29
CA LEU A 48 -5.60 -14.91 35.71
C LEU A 48 -4.52 -13.92 36.12
N VAL A 49 -4.00 -14.02 37.35
CA VAL A 49 -2.84 -13.22 37.81
C VAL A 49 -1.58 -13.64 37.06
N LEU A 50 -1.32 -14.95 36.96
CA LEU A 50 -0.16 -15.48 36.24
C LEU A 50 -0.21 -15.19 34.74
N LEU A 51 -1.40 -15.16 34.15
CA LEU A 51 -1.65 -14.80 32.76
C LEU A 51 -1.03 -13.46 32.39
N ARG A 52 -1.12 -12.44 33.27
CA ARG A 52 -0.57 -11.09 33.04
C ARG A 52 0.94 -11.05 32.92
N GLY A 53 1.64 -12.07 33.42
CA GLY A 53 3.09 -12.25 33.24
C GLY A 53 3.50 -12.94 31.95
N ARG A 54 2.55 -13.41 31.15
CA ARG A 54 2.83 -14.15 29.93
C ARG A 54 3.15 -13.25 28.75
N PRO A 55 4.08 -13.65 27.86
CA PRO A 55 4.39 -12.86 26.65
C PRO A 55 3.19 -12.78 25.69
N GLU A 56 2.32 -13.77 25.65
CA GLU A 56 1.10 -13.77 24.86
C GLU A 56 0.13 -12.67 25.33
N TYR A 57 -0.01 -12.51 26.65
CA TYR A 57 -0.80 -11.43 27.22
C TYR A 57 -0.22 -10.05 26.85
N ALA A 58 1.09 -9.88 26.94
CA ALA A 58 1.75 -8.63 26.59
C ALA A 58 1.60 -8.29 25.10
N ARG A 59 1.56 -9.30 24.22
CA ARG A 59 1.26 -9.09 22.77
C ARG A 59 -0.19 -8.70 22.55
N ARG A 60 -1.14 -9.30 23.27
CA ARG A 60 -2.57 -9.02 23.14
C ARG A 60 -2.95 -7.65 23.74
N PHE A 61 -2.31 -7.27 24.83
CA PHE A 61 -2.57 -6.03 25.58
C PHE A 61 -1.33 -5.14 25.69
N PRO A 62 -0.74 -4.68 24.57
CA PRO A 62 0.56 -4.02 24.56
C PRO A 62 0.62 -2.71 25.37
N ALA A 63 -0.49 -1.97 25.53
CA ALA A 63 -0.53 -0.74 26.28
C ALA A 63 -0.76 -0.92 27.79
N MET A 64 -1.22 -2.09 28.27
CA MET A 64 -1.62 -2.30 29.66
C MET A 64 -0.53 -1.96 30.67
N LYS A 65 0.71 -2.39 30.41
CA LYS A 65 1.85 -2.08 31.29
C LYS A 65 2.11 -0.57 31.40
N ALA A 66 2.05 0.14 30.28
CA ALA A 66 2.28 1.58 30.25
C ALA A 66 1.13 2.34 30.92
N LEU A 67 -0.10 1.91 30.74
CA LEU A 67 -1.29 2.47 31.41
C LEU A 67 -1.20 2.28 32.92
N GLY A 68 -0.85 1.07 33.39
CA GLY A 68 -0.66 0.79 34.82
C GLY A 68 0.43 1.66 35.45
N ALA A 69 1.56 1.84 34.77
CA ALA A 69 2.66 2.70 35.24
C ALA A 69 2.28 4.17 35.34
N ARG A 70 1.26 4.62 34.59
CA ARG A 70 0.71 5.99 34.63
C ARG A 70 -0.49 6.15 35.56
N GLY A 71 -0.84 5.13 36.34
CA GLY A 71 -2.00 5.13 37.23
C GLY A 71 -3.35 5.08 36.48
N ARG A 72 -3.37 4.66 35.23
CA ARG A 72 -4.56 4.58 34.36
C ARG A 72 -4.89 3.13 33.99
N ALA A 73 -4.72 2.23 34.95
CA ALA A 73 -5.00 0.81 34.72
C ALA A 73 -6.45 0.60 34.26
N LEU A 74 -6.60 -0.16 33.16
CA LEU A 74 -7.89 -0.63 32.66
C LEU A 74 -8.06 -2.11 33.03
N SER A 75 -9.31 -2.56 33.11
CA SER A 75 -9.58 -4.01 33.03
C SER A 75 -9.42 -4.47 31.58
N GLU A 76 -9.18 -5.78 31.39
CA GLU A 76 -9.09 -6.39 30.07
C GLU A 76 -10.36 -6.13 29.23
N ALA A 77 -11.53 -6.22 29.85
CA ALA A 77 -12.80 -5.93 29.21
C ALA A 77 -12.92 -4.46 28.76
N GLN A 78 -12.47 -3.50 29.60
CA GLN A 78 -12.44 -2.09 29.23
C GLN A 78 -11.47 -1.82 28.07
N TYR A 79 -10.31 -2.48 28.08
CA TYR A 79 -9.34 -2.39 26.98
C TYR A 79 -9.93 -2.86 25.68
N ILE A 80 -10.55 -4.05 25.65
CA ILE A 80 -11.18 -4.64 24.47
C ILE A 80 -12.34 -3.75 23.97
N ALA A 81 -13.19 -3.24 24.89
CA ALA A 81 -14.28 -2.37 24.51
C ALA A 81 -13.78 -1.05 23.87
N MET A 82 -12.71 -0.47 24.40
CA MET A 82 -12.11 0.75 23.83
C MET A 82 -11.44 0.48 22.49
N GLU A 83 -10.71 -0.64 22.35
CA GLU A 83 -10.12 -1.12 21.09
C GLU A 83 -11.19 -1.27 20.03
N GLY A 84 -12.31 -1.93 20.33
CA GLY A 84 -13.46 -2.04 19.44
C GLY A 84 -14.05 -0.68 19.05
N THR A 85 -14.09 0.27 19.98
CA THR A 85 -14.56 1.64 19.69
C THR A 85 -13.61 2.37 18.72
N TYR A 86 -12.31 2.23 18.90
CA TYR A 86 -11.34 2.81 17.96
C TYR A 86 -11.45 2.16 16.57
N ALA A 87 -11.56 0.83 16.50
CA ALA A 87 -11.75 0.12 15.25
C ALA A 87 -13.02 0.59 14.51
N GLU A 88 -14.11 0.81 15.24
CA GLU A 88 -15.36 1.31 14.67
C GLU A 88 -15.21 2.73 14.10
N VAL A 89 -14.46 3.62 14.74
CA VAL A 89 -14.17 4.98 14.22
C VAL A 89 -13.46 4.91 12.86
N PHE A 90 -12.46 4.05 12.70
CA PHE A 90 -11.79 3.85 11.41
C PHE A 90 -12.72 3.23 10.37
N HIS A 91 -13.48 2.22 10.76
CA HIS A 91 -14.42 1.55 9.87
C HIS A 91 -15.51 2.48 9.34
N GLN A 92 -16.09 3.33 10.19
CA GLN A 92 -17.09 4.32 9.78
C GLN A 92 -16.54 5.37 8.80
N ALA A 93 -15.24 5.62 8.83
CA ALA A 93 -14.56 6.49 7.88
C ALA A 93 -14.22 5.78 6.55
N GLY A 94 -14.51 4.49 6.43
CA GLY A 94 -14.19 3.67 5.28
C GLY A 94 -12.72 3.23 5.20
N ILE A 95 -11.94 3.47 6.27
CA ILE A 95 -10.55 3.01 6.34
C ILE A 95 -10.54 1.50 6.46
N GLY A 96 -9.75 0.82 5.61
CA GLY A 96 -9.69 -0.62 5.51
C GLY A 96 -9.39 -1.32 6.84
N ARG A 97 -10.00 -2.48 7.06
CA ARG A 97 -9.82 -3.24 8.31
C ARG A 97 -8.38 -3.69 8.52
N ASP A 98 -7.64 -3.91 7.44
CA ASP A 98 -6.24 -4.32 7.40
C ASP A 98 -5.25 -3.19 7.74
N PHE A 99 -5.72 -1.95 7.90
CA PHE A 99 -4.87 -0.84 8.28
C PHE A 99 -4.63 -0.77 9.80
N TYR A 100 -5.68 -0.99 10.61
CA TYR A 100 -5.64 -1.07 12.07
C TYR A 100 -6.34 -2.37 12.50
N ASP A 101 -5.64 -3.49 12.41
CA ASP A 101 -6.16 -4.84 12.69
C ASP A 101 -5.39 -5.57 13.80
N GLN A 102 -4.22 -5.07 14.19
CA GLN A 102 -3.41 -5.66 15.23
C GLN A 102 -3.55 -4.92 16.56
N PRO A 103 -3.53 -5.60 17.71
CA PRO A 103 -3.56 -4.96 19.03
C PRO A 103 -2.47 -3.90 19.23
N THR A 104 -1.32 -4.07 18.59
CA THR A 104 -0.20 -3.12 18.62
C THR A 104 -0.52 -1.80 17.95
N ASP A 105 -1.43 -1.78 17.00
CA ASP A 105 -1.81 -0.57 16.24
C ASP A 105 -2.54 0.43 17.13
N PHE A 106 -3.37 -0.06 18.04
CA PHE A 106 -4.13 0.76 18.96
C PHE A 106 -3.31 1.21 20.18
N ALA A 107 -2.18 0.56 20.47
CA ALA A 107 -1.37 0.87 21.65
C ALA A 107 -0.96 2.35 21.76
N PRO A 108 -0.53 3.05 20.69
CA PRO A 108 -0.22 4.49 20.75
C PRO A 108 -1.42 5.34 21.14
N LEU A 109 -2.65 4.97 20.74
CA LEU A 109 -3.87 5.69 21.08
C LEU A 109 -4.17 5.58 22.58
N PHE A 110 -4.03 4.40 23.16
CA PHE A 110 -4.16 4.18 24.59
C PHE A 110 -3.13 4.94 25.40
N VAL A 111 -1.86 4.83 25.01
CA VAL A 111 -0.74 5.48 25.69
C VAL A 111 -0.83 7.01 25.55
N GLY A 112 -1.30 7.51 24.42
CA GLY A 112 -1.51 8.93 24.14
C GLY A 112 -2.75 9.52 24.75
N ASP A 113 -3.58 8.72 25.44
CA ASP A 113 -4.86 9.18 26.05
C ASP A 113 -5.85 9.74 25.02
N VAL A 114 -5.85 9.19 23.82
CA VAL A 114 -6.72 9.66 22.75
C VAL A 114 -8.15 9.18 23.02
N SER A 115 -9.09 10.11 23.19
CA SER A 115 -10.49 9.74 23.33
C SER A 115 -11.09 9.31 21.96
N PRO A 116 -12.16 8.50 21.94
CA PRO A 116 -12.85 8.16 20.70
C PRO A 116 -13.32 9.39 19.91
N ALA A 117 -13.78 10.43 20.61
CA ALA A 117 -14.20 11.69 19.98
C ALA A 117 -13.03 12.43 19.33
N GLU A 118 -11.88 12.47 20.00
CA GLU A 118 -10.65 13.03 19.43
C GLU A 118 -10.16 12.22 18.22
N LEU A 119 -10.17 10.90 18.31
CA LEU A 119 -9.83 10.03 17.18
C LEU A 119 -10.75 10.30 15.99
N GLN A 120 -12.07 10.39 16.22
CA GLN A 120 -13.03 10.70 15.18
C GLN A 120 -12.75 12.06 14.52
N ALA A 121 -12.39 13.08 15.31
CA ALA A 121 -12.03 14.39 14.78
C ALA A 121 -10.77 14.33 13.92
N ARG A 122 -9.73 13.60 14.37
CA ARG A 122 -8.49 13.36 13.60
C ARG A 122 -8.76 12.65 12.30
N VAL A 123 -9.50 11.55 12.33
CA VAL A 123 -9.85 10.75 11.16
C VAL A 123 -10.63 11.58 10.13
N ARG A 124 -11.61 12.38 10.59
CA ARG A 124 -12.34 13.30 9.71
C ARG A 124 -11.42 14.32 9.06
N TYR A 125 -10.56 14.97 9.84
CA TYR A 125 -9.60 15.96 9.32
C TYR A 125 -8.70 15.37 8.22
N TYR A 126 -8.13 14.20 8.45
CA TYR A 126 -7.26 13.56 7.47
C TYR A 126 -8.01 13.03 6.24
N SER A 127 -9.25 12.56 6.41
CA SER A 127 -10.12 12.18 5.29
C SER A 127 -10.46 13.38 4.40
N ASP A 128 -10.77 14.52 4.99
CA ASP A 128 -11.04 15.76 4.23
C ASP A 128 -9.78 16.28 3.54
N ALA A 129 -8.62 16.23 4.21
CA ALA A 129 -7.34 16.57 3.61
C ALA A 129 -6.97 15.65 2.44
N ALA A 130 -7.25 14.35 2.54
CA ALA A 130 -7.04 13.39 1.46
C ALA A 130 -7.92 13.70 0.24
N ARG A 131 -9.23 13.94 0.46
CA ARG A 131 -10.14 14.34 -0.62
C ARG A 131 -9.69 15.62 -1.32
N GLN A 132 -9.29 16.62 -0.54
CA GLN A 132 -8.80 17.88 -1.10
C GLN A 132 -7.56 17.67 -1.96
N ARG A 133 -6.58 16.89 -1.49
CA ARG A 133 -5.35 16.61 -2.26
C ARG A 133 -5.62 15.91 -3.60
N LEU A 134 -6.56 14.97 -3.62
CA LEU A 134 -6.95 14.30 -4.86
C LEU A 134 -7.73 15.23 -5.78
N ALA A 135 -8.58 16.10 -5.22
CA ALA A 135 -9.31 17.12 -6.00
C ALA A 135 -8.38 18.19 -6.62
N ASP A 136 -7.28 18.52 -5.93
CA ASP A 136 -6.27 19.48 -6.44
C ASP A 136 -5.41 18.88 -7.59
N ALA A 137 -5.39 17.55 -7.75
CA ALA A 137 -4.62 16.85 -8.78
C ALA A 137 -5.43 15.69 -9.41
N PRO A 138 -6.52 15.99 -10.12
CA PRO A 138 -7.46 14.97 -10.60
C PRO A 138 -6.82 13.96 -11.56
N ASP A 139 -5.94 14.38 -12.45
CA ASP A 139 -5.26 13.47 -13.38
C ASP A 139 -4.36 12.46 -12.65
N VAL A 140 -3.72 12.87 -11.54
CA VAL A 140 -2.91 11.99 -10.69
C VAL A 140 -3.81 11.07 -9.87
N ALA A 141 -4.95 11.56 -9.41
CA ALA A 141 -5.94 10.76 -8.69
C ALA A 141 -6.49 9.63 -9.58
N ASP A 142 -6.83 9.94 -10.82
CA ASP A 142 -7.29 8.95 -11.81
C ASP A 142 -6.23 7.90 -12.11
N GLU A 143 -4.96 8.31 -12.20
CA GLU A 143 -3.86 7.39 -12.43
C GLU A 143 -3.56 6.52 -11.20
N LEU A 144 -3.63 7.06 -9.99
CA LEU A 144 -3.53 6.29 -8.74
C LEU A 144 -4.61 5.22 -8.66
N SER A 145 -5.85 5.58 -8.98
CA SER A 145 -6.96 4.64 -9.03
C SER A 145 -6.76 3.57 -10.11
N THR A 146 -6.30 3.96 -11.30
CA THR A 146 -6.11 3.06 -12.43
C THR A 146 -4.97 2.05 -12.20
N LEU A 147 -3.83 2.49 -11.69
CA LEU A 147 -2.65 1.64 -11.49
C LEU A 147 -2.73 0.80 -10.22
N TYR A 148 -3.32 1.33 -9.14
CA TYR A 148 -3.22 0.75 -7.81
C TYR A 148 -4.57 0.57 -7.10
N GLY A 149 -5.68 1.05 -7.66
CA GLY A 149 -6.98 1.06 -6.99
C GLY A 149 -7.03 1.98 -5.77
N ILE A 150 -6.12 2.94 -5.65
CA ILE A 150 -6.03 3.85 -4.51
C ILE A 150 -7.13 4.91 -4.59
N ASP A 151 -7.82 5.11 -3.48
CA ASP A 151 -8.81 6.14 -3.28
C ASP A 151 -8.44 7.13 -2.15
N TYR A 152 -9.40 7.99 -1.76
CA TYR A 152 -9.17 8.95 -0.68
C TYR A 152 -9.04 8.27 0.70
N GLN A 153 -9.61 7.09 0.89
CA GLN A 153 -9.53 6.35 2.16
C GLN A 153 -8.12 5.80 2.36
N ASP A 154 -7.50 5.29 1.31
CA ASP A 154 -6.11 4.84 1.33
C ASP A 154 -5.17 6.01 1.64
N LEU A 155 -5.38 7.16 1.00
CA LEU A 155 -4.61 8.36 1.26
C LEU A 155 -4.84 8.91 2.67
N ALA A 156 -6.08 8.84 3.19
CA ALA A 156 -6.39 9.24 4.56
C ALA A 156 -5.67 8.33 5.56
N SER A 157 -5.64 7.02 5.31
CA SER A 157 -4.90 6.04 6.12
C SER A 157 -3.42 6.40 6.24
N TYR A 158 -2.80 6.77 5.12
CA TYR A 158 -1.43 7.28 5.09
C TYR A 158 -1.24 8.54 5.95
N LEU A 159 -2.15 9.50 5.83
CA LEU A 159 -2.05 10.75 6.58
C LEU A 159 -2.25 10.55 8.10
N ILE A 160 -3.02 9.53 8.48
CA ILE A 160 -3.23 9.17 9.90
C ILE A 160 -2.00 8.49 10.49
N ASP A 161 -1.39 7.56 9.79
CA ASP A 161 -0.19 6.85 10.22
C ASP A 161 0.80 6.64 9.06
N PRO A 162 1.63 7.65 8.77
CA PRO A 162 2.63 7.57 7.71
C PRO A 162 3.62 6.41 7.89
N THR A 163 3.87 5.98 9.12
CA THR A 163 4.90 4.96 9.39
C THR A 163 4.55 3.59 8.81
N LYS A 164 3.27 3.30 8.65
CA LYS A 164 2.79 2.03 8.09
C LYS A 164 2.85 1.95 6.56
N THR A 165 2.80 3.08 5.88
CA THR A 165 2.52 3.11 4.43
C THR A 165 3.44 4.03 3.62
N LEU A 166 4.31 4.83 4.27
CA LEU A 166 5.10 5.91 3.63
C LEU A 166 5.81 5.48 2.34
N ALA A 167 6.68 4.49 2.43
CA ALA A 167 7.51 4.08 1.28
C ALA A 167 6.67 3.58 0.09
N ARG A 168 5.58 2.89 0.37
CA ARG A 168 4.68 2.37 -0.65
C ARG A 168 3.92 3.50 -1.34
N ILE A 169 3.35 4.43 -0.58
CA ILE A 169 2.57 5.55 -1.13
C ILE A 169 3.44 6.52 -1.92
N GLU A 170 4.65 6.83 -1.46
CA GLU A 170 5.60 7.67 -2.22
C GLU A 170 5.93 7.06 -3.58
N THR A 171 6.18 5.75 -3.64
CA THR A 171 6.40 5.03 -4.89
C THR A 171 5.18 5.12 -5.80
N GLN A 172 3.98 4.88 -5.26
CA GLN A 172 2.73 4.90 -6.01
C GLN A 172 2.39 6.30 -6.54
N PHE A 173 2.59 7.35 -5.75
CA PHE A 173 2.41 8.73 -6.21
C PHE A 173 3.42 9.12 -7.29
N SER A 174 4.68 8.75 -7.14
CA SER A 174 5.71 9.01 -8.15
C SER A 174 5.40 8.30 -9.46
N ALA A 175 4.92 7.07 -9.40
CA ALA A 175 4.49 6.30 -10.55
C ALA A 175 3.24 6.91 -11.22
N ALA A 176 2.24 7.32 -10.43
CA ALA A 176 1.03 7.97 -10.95
C ALA A 176 1.35 9.30 -11.65
N ARG A 177 2.28 10.09 -11.11
CA ARG A 177 2.77 11.31 -11.80
C ARG A 177 3.44 10.97 -13.14
N ALA A 178 4.26 9.91 -13.19
CA ALA A 178 4.86 9.45 -14.44
C ALA A 178 3.82 8.97 -15.44
N GLY A 179 2.83 8.18 -15.01
CA GLY A 179 1.72 7.72 -15.83
C GLY A 179 0.86 8.86 -16.38
N THR A 180 0.51 9.83 -15.53
CA THR A 180 -0.18 11.05 -15.91
C THR A 180 0.61 11.84 -16.97
N ALA A 181 1.90 12.07 -16.74
CA ALA A 181 2.77 12.76 -17.69
C ALA A 181 2.87 12.04 -19.03
N SER A 182 2.89 10.71 -19.01
CA SER A 182 2.89 9.88 -20.22
C SER A 182 1.63 10.06 -21.06
N ARG A 183 0.45 10.02 -20.42
CA ARG A 183 -0.83 10.24 -21.10
C ARG A 183 -0.93 11.67 -21.66
N LEU A 184 -0.63 12.67 -20.85
CA LEU A 184 -0.66 14.08 -21.26
C LEU A 184 0.40 14.40 -22.33
N GLY A 185 1.54 13.69 -22.32
CA GLY A 185 2.59 13.78 -23.34
C GLY A 185 2.27 13.04 -24.65
N GLY A 186 1.13 12.34 -24.73
CA GLY A 186 0.71 11.59 -25.92
C GLY A 186 1.41 10.24 -26.12
N TYR A 187 2.20 9.77 -25.15
CA TYR A 187 2.89 8.47 -25.23
C TYR A 187 1.98 7.28 -24.90
N GLY A 188 0.89 7.53 -24.16
CA GLY A 188 -0.12 6.55 -23.79
C GLY A 188 0.00 6.06 -22.36
N ALA A 189 -0.78 5.02 -22.02
CA ALA A 189 -0.78 4.43 -20.69
C ALA A 189 0.51 3.66 -20.39
N LEU A 190 0.99 3.75 -19.15
CA LEU A 190 2.09 2.93 -18.61
C LEU A 190 1.53 1.76 -17.82
N GLY A 191 2.25 0.63 -17.83
CA GLY A 191 2.04 -0.42 -16.84
C GLY A 191 2.63 -0.03 -15.49
N VAL A 192 2.21 -0.70 -14.39
CA VAL A 192 2.68 -0.42 -13.02
C VAL A 192 4.20 -0.41 -12.93
N ALA A 193 4.85 -1.48 -13.37
CA ALA A 193 6.32 -1.60 -13.31
C ALA A 193 7.06 -0.52 -14.12
N GLU A 194 6.49 -0.12 -15.26
CA GLU A 194 7.03 0.93 -16.11
C GLU A 194 6.89 2.30 -15.46
N ALA A 195 5.72 2.59 -14.89
CA ALA A 195 5.44 3.82 -14.17
C ALA A 195 6.31 3.98 -12.91
N GLU A 196 6.48 2.91 -12.13
CA GLU A 196 7.36 2.88 -10.95
C GLU A 196 8.82 3.13 -11.33
N LYS A 197 9.30 2.49 -12.39
CA LYS A 197 10.68 2.69 -12.88
C LYS A 197 10.96 4.14 -13.24
N VAL A 198 10.04 4.79 -13.98
CA VAL A 198 10.20 6.20 -14.35
C VAL A 198 9.97 7.11 -13.15
N GLY A 199 8.97 6.83 -12.31
CA GLY A 199 8.69 7.59 -11.09
C GLY A 199 9.86 7.61 -10.11
N ALA A 200 10.59 6.48 -9.99
CA ALA A 200 11.78 6.38 -9.14
C ALA A 200 12.94 7.30 -9.54
N LEU A 201 12.93 7.85 -10.76
CA LEU A 201 13.94 8.82 -11.21
C LEU A 201 13.79 10.20 -10.54
N GLY A 202 12.66 10.45 -9.86
CA GLY A 202 12.43 11.69 -9.11
C GLY A 202 12.40 12.95 -9.97
N LEU A 203 12.03 12.83 -11.26
CA LEU A 203 12.03 13.94 -12.19
C LEU A 203 10.85 14.90 -11.92
N ALA A 204 11.03 16.19 -12.26
CA ALA A 204 9.98 17.18 -12.22
C ALA A 204 8.90 16.87 -13.28
N ASP A 205 7.63 17.27 -13.02
CA ASP A 205 6.50 17.03 -13.91
C ASP A 205 6.72 17.55 -15.34
N GLU A 206 7.34 18.71 -15.47
CA GLU A 206 7.68 19.31 -16.76
C GLU A 206 8.68 18.43 -17.53
N SER A 207 9.70 17.91 -16.85
CA SER A 207 10.70 17.01 -17.44
C SER A 207 10.08 15.69 -17.87
N LEU A 208 9.18 15.12 -17.05
CA LEU A 208 8.42 13.92 -17.38
C LEU A 208 7.55 14.15 -18.62
N ARG A 209 6.79 15.23 -18.64
CA ARG A 209 5.88 15.56 -19.74
C ARG A 209 6.64 15.83 -21.05
N SER A 210 7.72 16.60 -21.00
CA SER A 210 8.60 16.85 -22.14
C SER A 210 9.23 15.57 -22.68
N GLY A 211 9.76 14.72 -21.80
CA GLY A 211 10.35 13.43 -22.18
C GLY A 211 9.34 12.50 -22.83
N PHE A 212 8.14 12.39 -22.31
CA PHE A 212 7.10 11.57 -22.92
C PHE A 212 6.58 12.14 -24.24
N SER A 213 6.48 13.48 -24.40
CA SER A 213 6.18 14.10 -25.70
C SER A 213 7.26 13.79 -26.75
N GLN A 214 8.53 13.80 -26.33
CA GLN A 214 9.63 13.38 -27.19
C GLN A 214 9.50 11.91 -27.60
N LEU A 215 9.21 11.00 -26.65
CA LEU A 215 8.99 9.59 -26.94
C LEU A 215 7.78 9.36 -27.86
N ALA A 216 6.69 10.10 -27.67
CA ALA A 216 5.51 10.04 -28.53
C ALA A 216 5.86 10.43 -29.98
N SER A 217 6.65 11.49 -30.15
CA SER A 217 7.10 11.93 -31.49
C SER A 217 8.05 10.95 -32.18
N LEU A 218 8.73 10.10 -31.41
CA LEU A 218 9.64 9.07 -31.92
C LEU A 218 8.94 7.72 -32.15
N SER A 219 7.71 7.55 -31.73
CA SER A 219 7.03 6.24 -31.73
C SER A 219 6.97 5.58 -33.10
N GLU A 220 6.71 6.35 -34.17
CA GLU A 220 6.70 5.87 -35.55
C GLU A 220 8.09 5.44 -36.05
N VAL A 221 9.15 6.09 -35.55
CA VAL A 221 10.55 5.75 -35.87
C VAL A 221 11.01 4.50 -35.16
N LEU A 222 10.49 4.26 -33.95
CA LEU A 222 10.88 3.14 -33.09
C LEU A 222 10.17 1.85 -33.46
N ALA A 223 8.97 1.90 -34.03
CA ALA A 223 8.23 0.72 -34.45
C ALA A 223 8.88 0.02 -35.65
N PRO A 224 8.90 -1.32 -35.74
CA PRO A 224 9.39 -2.01 -36.95
C PRO A 224 8.43 -1.78 -38.13
N LEU A 225 8.96 -1.59 -39.34
CA LEU A 225 8.12 -1.55 -40.53
C LEU A 225 7.80 -2.99 -41.02
N PRO A 226 6.68 -3.18 -41.74
CA PRO A 226 6.40 -4.45 -42.37
C PRO A 226 7.54 -4.84 -43.31
N GLY A 227 8.19 -6.00 -43.03
CA GLY A 227 9.33 -6.50 -43.81
C GLY A 227 10.72 -6.14 -43.27
N GLU A 228 10.83 -5.38 -42.18
CA GLU A 228 12.10 -5.21 -41.44
C GLU A 228 12.38 -6.46 -40.60
N GLU A 229 13.56 -7.07 -40.79
CA GLU A 229 14.04 -8.21 -39.99
C GLU A 229 14.54 -7.77 -38.62
N GLU A 230 14.96 -6.51 -38.45
CA GLU A 230 15.40 -5.96 -37.19
C GLU A 230 14.20 -5.66 -36.25
N ALA A 231 14.26 -6.15 -35.02
CA ALA A 231 13.31 -5.78 -33.98
C ALA A 231 13.33 -4.26 -33.76
N GLY A 232 12.16 -3.69 -33.57
CA GLY A 232 12.05 -2.27 -33.16
C GLY A 232 12.80 -1.99 -31.84
N VAL A 233 13.00 -0.73 -31.54
CA VAL A 233 13.54 -0.34 -30.23
C VAL A 233 12.49 -0.61 -29.17
N GLU A 234 12.86 -1.36 -28.15
CA GLU A 234 11.93 -1.65 -27.06
C GLU A 234 11.54 -0.39 -26.30
N ARG A 235 10.29 -0.35 -25.82
CA ARG A 235 9.71 0.77 -25.08
C ARG A 235 10.57 1.16 -23.86
N ALA A 236 11.07 0.17 -23.11
CA ALA A 236 11.93 0.39 -21.94
C ALA A 236 13.29 0.99 -22.32
N GLU A 237 13.84 0.61 -23.48
CA GLU A 237 15.08 1.17 -23.99
C GLU A 237 14.92 2.62 -24.45
N ALA A 238 13.84 2.93 -25.14
CA ALA A 238 13.51 4.29 -25.54
C ALA A 238 13.37 5.22 -24.33
N GLN A 239 12.72 4.76 -23.27
CA GLN A 239 12.62 5.50 -22.02
C GLN A 239 13.98 5.71 -21.34
N SER A 240 14.84 4.69 -21.34
CA SER A 240 16.19 4.81 -20.80
C SER A 240 17.03 5.83 -21.54
N ALA A 241 16.88 5.93 -22.85
CA ALA A 241 17.56 6.93 -23.68
C ALA A 241 17.13 8.36 -23.34
N VAL A 242 15.84 8.57 -23.06
CA VAL A 242 15.28 9.92 -22.81
C VAL A 242 15.47 10.31 -21.35
N PHE A 243 15.11 9.45 -20.41
CA PHE A 243 15.05 9.78 -18.98
C PHE A 243 16.32 9.44 -18.20
N ALA A 244 17.00 8.33 -18.53
CA ALA A 244 18.18 7.86 -17.80
C ALA A 244 19.50 8.28 -18.48
N SER A 245 19.47 9.05 -19.55
CA SER A 245 20.65 9.50 -20.30
C SER A 245 21.54 8.36 -20.81
N ASP A 246 20.94 7.18 -21.11
CA ASP A 246 21.63 6.03 -21.68
C ASP A 246 22.21 6.36 -23.06
N ALA A 247 23.53 6.52 -23.15
CA ALA A 247 24.22 6.89 -24.35
C ALA A 247 24.12 5.82 -25.46
N ALA A 248 24.14 4.54 -25.07
CA ALA A 248 24.03 3.44 -26.04
C ALA A 248 22.61 3.33 -26.63
N ALA A 249 21.59 3.53 -25.80
CA ALA A 249 20.22 3.58 -26.26
C ALA A 249 19.97 4.79 -27.16
N ARG A 250 20.53 5.96 -26.84
CA ARG A 250 20.45 7.16 -27.70
C ARG A 250 21.11 6.92 -29.06
N GLU A 251 22.29 6.34 -29.11
CA GLU A 251 23.00 6.05 -30.34
C GLU A 251 22.20 5.08 -31.24
N ARG A 252 21.54 4.07 -30.67
CA ARG A 252 20.66 3.18 -31.43
C ARG A 252 19.46 3.89 -32.03
N ILE A 253 18.83 4.77 -31.26
CA ILE A 253 17.70 5.59 -31.74
C ILE A 253 18.13 6.51 -32.88
N GLU A 254 19.24 7.21 -32.72
CA GLU A 254 19.77 8.11 -33.76
C GLU A 254 20.15 7.35 -35.05
N ARG A 255 20.79 6.18 -34.92
CA ARG A 255 21.09 5.32 -36.04
C ARG A 255 19.83 4.90 -36.81
N ARG A 256 18.81 4.44 -36.06
CA ARG A 256 17.53 4.05 -36.65
C ARG A 256 16.82 5.23 -37.31
N ARG A 257 16.86 6.40 -36.75
CA ARG A 257 16.33 7.63 -37.32
C ARG A 257 17.01 8.00 -38.62
N ALA A 258 18.34 7.88 -38.66
CA ALA A 258 19.12 8.11 -39.88
C ALA A 258 18.82 7.10 -40.99
N GLN A 259 18.66 5.82 -40.63
CA GLN A 259 18.25 4.78 -41.57
C GLN A 259 16.89 5.07 -42.19
N ARG A 260 15.90 5.46 -41.35
CA ARG A 260 14.55 5.84 -41.82
C ARG A 260 14.59 7.02 -42.77
N GLN A 261 15.32 8.05 -42.38
CA GLN A 261 15.46 9.26 -43.17
C GLN A 261 16.11 8.98 -44.53
N ALA A 262 17.11 8.09 -44.56
CA ALA A 262 17.74 7.65 -45.81
C ALA A 262 16.77 6.84 -46.70
N ALA A 263 15.96 5.95 -46.09
CA ALA A 263 14.97 5.14 -46.83
C ALA A 263 13.89 6.02 -47.47
N PHE A 264 13.41 7.06 -46.76
CA PHE A 264 12.43 7.99 -47.30
C PHE A 264 13.01 8.96 -48.35
N SER A 265 14.27 9.39 -48.24
CA SER A 265 14.93 10.23 -49.20
C SER A 265 15.40 9.46 -50.44
N GLY A 266 15.70 8.14 -50.35
CA GLY A 266 16.07 7.27 -51.44
C GLY A 266 14.90 6.77 -52.31
N GLY A 267 13.66 6.78 -51.79
CA GLY A 267 12.44 6.38 -52.52
C GLY A 267 11.86 7.38 -53.48
N GLY A 268 12.44 8.60 -53.57
CA GLY A 268 11.94 9.68 -54.43
C GLY A 268 12.41 9.72 -55.86
N SER A 269 13.17 8.72 -56.37
CA SER A 269 13.62 8.69 -57.75
C SER A 269 12.94 7.59 -58.60
N PHE A 270 11.62 7.57 -58.62
CA PHE A 270 10.93 7.04 -59.78
C PHE A 270 10.85 8.15 -60.85
N ALA A 271 12.01 8.40 -61.47
CA ALA A 271 12.09 9.23 -62.64
C ALA A 271 11.16 8.69 -63.70
N SER A 272 10.38 9.58 -64.26
CA SER A 272 9.71 9.44 -65.53
C SER A 272 10.69 8.88 -66.59
N ALA A 273 10.62 7.56 -66.90
CA ALA A 273 11.17 7.08 -68.14
C ALA A 273 10.22 7.50 -69.26
N GLY A 274 10.64 8.48 -69.97
CA GLY A 274 9.92 9.10 -71.04
C GLY A 274 9.40 8.15 -72.10
N SER A 275 8.20 8.43 -72.52
CA SER A 275 7.67 8.01 -73.82
C SER A 275 8.54 8.60 -74.94
N ALA A 276 9.35 7.75 -75.57
CA ALA A 276 9.88 8.05 -76.89
C ALA A 276 8.93 7.43 -77.91
N THR A 277 8.12 8.27 -78.45
CA THR A 277 7.38 8.08 -79.72
C THR A 277 8.39 7.95 -80.82
N THR A 278 8.26 6.91 -81.68
CA THR A 278 8.79 6.94 -83.02
C THR A 278 7.77 6.34 -83.99
N GLN A 279 7.53 7.10 -84.97
CA GLN A 279 6.80 6.99 -86.25
C GLN A 279 6.50 5.59 -86.76
#